data_b8682053f3eac7ee41b2334a8ec09410
#
_entry.id   b8682053f3eac7ee41b2334a8ec09410
#
_cell.length_a   1.000
_cell.length_b   1.000
_cell.length_c   1.000
_cell.angle_alpha   90.00
_cell.angle_beta   90.00
_cell.angle_gamma   90.00
#
_symmetry.space_group_name_H-M   'P 1'
#
loop_
_entity.id
_entity.type
_entity.pdbx_description
1 polymer ?
#
loop_
_entity_poly.entity_id
_entity_poly.type
_entity_poly.pdbx_seq_one_letter_code
_entity_poly.pdbx_strand_id
1 'polypeptide(L)'
;VLFENQGYKIPKKNLNNVLFDATVTIKDKTTYQNFWKLYKRPPHSDYHDYIIERRELLVPQDIRERKGAFFTPRQWVALSQQYLTDYLGENWQDEYYVWDCAAGTGNLLAGLTNKYHLFASTLDQADVNVMYERIQHGAILKEEHVFQFDFLNDEFIPKKQGGKLPDALFDIISNDEKRKKLVVYINPPYAEAGNAKQTVGTGKNKTGTSTDTVIHSRYIKEIGMAGRELFAQFLIRIYKEIPNCKIANFSTL
;
A
#
# COMPACT_ATOMS: atom_id res chain seq x y z
N VAL A 1 3.79 21.85 4.39
CA VAL A 1 3.79 22.63 5.65
C VAL A 1 4.72 22.03 6.70
N LEU A 2 4.95 20.72 6.69
CA LEU A 2 5.85 20.03 7.63
C LEU A 2 7.32 20.17 7.27
N PHE A 3 7.64 20.53 6.02
CA PHE A 3 9.01 20.64 5.54
C PHE A 3 9.35 22.08 5.25
N GLU A 4 10.61 22.40 5.52
CA GLU A 4 11.13 23.69 5.22
C GLU A 4 11.01 23.96 3.75
N ASN A 5 10.38 25.06 3.38
CA ASN A 5 10.80 25.69 2.19
C ASN A 5 10.38 27.10 1.93
N GLN A 6 11.12 27.69 1.07
CA GLN A 6 10.98 29.06 0.61
C GLN A 6 10.10 29.06 -0.66
N GLY A 7 8.80 29.01 -0.48
CA GLY A 7 7.87 29.16 -1.59
C GLY A 7 7.35 27.85 -2.17
N TYR A 8 6.43 27.29 -1.48
CA TYR A 8 5.71 26.09 -1.90
C TYR A 8 4.51 26.45 -2.78
N LYS A 9 4.37 25.75 -3.89
CA LYS A 9 3.16 25.80 -4.72
C LYS A 9 2.46 24.47 -4.69
N ILE A 10 1.27 24.38 -4.07
CA ILE A 10 0.41 23.20 -4.19
C ILE A 10 -0.48 23.37 -5.40
N PRO A 11 -0.41 22.51 -6.43
CA PRO A 11 -1.42 22.47 -7.47
C PRO A 11 -2.76 22.11 -6.84
N LYS A 12 -3.81 22.90 -7.04
CA LYS A 12 -5.14 22.69 -6.46
C LYS A 12 -5.76 21.31 -6.74
N LYS A 13 -5.24 20.56 -7.71
CA LYS A 13 -5.75 19.25 -8.12
C LYS A 13 -5.13 18.03 -7.42
N ASN A 14 -4.03 18.18 -6.69
CA ASN A 14 -3.25 17.04 -6.15
C ASN A 14 -2.91 17.18 -4.67
N LEU A 15 -3.88 17.55 -3.83
CA LEU A 15 -3.69 17.59 -2.37
C LEU A 15 -3.25 16.24 -1.75
N ASN A 16 -3.44 15.15 -2.46
CA ASN A 16 -3.07 13.80 -2.00
C ASN A 16 -1.58 13.47 -2.14
N ASN A 17 -0.80 14.26 -2.89
CA ASN A 17 0.61 13.98 -3.23
C ASN A 17 1.60 14.92 -2.53
N VAL A 18 1.22 15.56 -1.45
CA VAL A 18 1.88 16.79 -0.95
C VAL A 18 2.92 16.55 0.13
N LEU A 19 3.34 15.33 0.43
CA LEU A 19 4.29 15.20 1.54
C LEU A 19 5.73 15.56 1.16
N PHE A 20 6.17 15.30 -0.05
CA PHE A 20 7.59 15.43 -0.39
C PHE A 20 7.92 16.23 -1.67
N ASP A 21 7.04 16.27 -2.67
CA ASP A 21 7.37 16.83 -4.00
C ASP A 21 6.59 18.07 -4.42
N ALA A 22 5.81 18.68 -3.56
CA ALA A 22 4.94 19.78 -3.97
C ALA A 22 5.39 21.14 -3.43
N THR A 23 5.57 22.07 -4.33
CA THR A 23 5.75 23.47 -4.00
C THR A 23 4.41 24.11 -3.66
N VAL A 24 4.22 24.52 -2.42
CA VAL A 24 3.03 25.20 -1.93
C VAL A 24 3.30 26.69 -1.83
N THR A 25 2.49 27.53 -2.47
CA THR A 25 2.55 28.97 -2.22
C THR A 25 1.57 29.33 -1.10
N ILE A 26 2.10 29.67 0.06
CA ILE A 26 1.31 30.16 1.18
C ILE A 26 1.05 31.65 0.98
N LYS A 27 -0.20 32.02 0.79
CA LYS A 27 -0.58 33.42 0.54
C LYS A 27 -0.40 34.30 1.77
N ASP A 28 -0.70 33.78 2.96
CA ASP A 28 -0.54 34.50 4.21
C ASP A 28 0.79 34.15 4.87
N LYS A 29 1.79 34.96 4.56
CA LYS A 29 3.15 34.82 5.14
C LYS A 29 3.17 35.05 6.66
N THR A 30 2.31 35.91 7.16
CA THR A 30 2.27 36.26 8.59
C THR A 30 1.75 35.09 9.42
N THR A 31 0.66 34.48 9.02
CA THR A 31 0.11 33.28 9.66
C THR A 31 1.11 32.12 9.60
N TYR A 32 1.79 31.92 8.46
CA TYR A 32 2.85 30.91 8.33
C TYR A 32 4.01 31.16 9.27
N GLN A 33 4.49 32.40 9.37
CA GLN A 33 5.57 32.74 10.28
C GLN A 33 5.17 32.59 11.75
N ASN A 34 3.94 33.00 12.11
CA ASN A 34 3.42 32.84 13.46
C ASN A 34 3.25 31.37 13.85
N PHE A 35 2.77 30.53 12.95
CA PHE A 35 2.73 29.07 13.15
C PHE A 35 4.11 28.54 13.52
N TRP A 36 5.15 28.90 12.76
CA TRP A 36 6.50 28.41 12.99
C TRP A 36 7.24 29.08 14.14
N LYS A 37 6.74 30.15 14.71
CA LYS A 37 7.20 30.65 16.00
C LYS A 37 6.79 29.73 17.16
N LEU A 38 5.65 29.07 17.02
CA LEU A 38 5.13 28.14 18.02
C LEU A 38 5.72 26.74 17.90
N TYR A 39 6.09 26.32 16.70
CA TYR A 39 6.56 24.96 16.40
C TYR A 39 7.98 24.97 15.84
N LYS A 40 8.77 23.96 16.22
CA LYS A 40 10.10 23.77 15.62
C LYS A 40 9.97 23.37 14.15
N ARG A 41 10.78 23.97 13.29
CA ARG A 41 10.85 23.58 11.88
C ARG A 41 12.31 23.44 11.40
N PRO A 42 12.52 22.60 10.38
CA PRO A 42 11.64 21.51 9.99
C PRO A 42 11.59 20.43 11.07
N PRO A 43 10.67 19.46 11.03
CA PRO A 43 10.78 18.29 11.87
C PRO A 43 12.14 17.64 11.66
N HIS A 44 12.82 17.25 12.71
CA HIS A 44 14.09 16.56 12.61
C HIS A 44 13.93 15.27 11.80
N SER A 45 14.96 14.87 11.02
CA SER A 45 14.94 13.65 10.20
C SER A 45 14.54 12.40 10.99
N ASP A 46 14.90 12.32 12.26
CA ASP A 46 14.56 11.21 13.16
C ASP A 46 13.05 11.02 13.36
N TYR A 47 12.25 12.04 13.07
CA TYR A 47 10.79 11.99 13.16
C TYR A 47 10.12 11.74 11.80
N HIS A 48 10.85 11.69 10.69
CA HIS A 48 10.25 11.52 9.36
C HIS A 48 9.49 10.21 9.25
N ASP A 49 10.07 9.10 9.67
CA ASP A 49 9.38 7.80 9.67
C ASP A 49 8.11 7.82 10.51
N TYR A 50 8.16 8.43 11.69
CA TYR A 50 6.99 8.60 12.54
C TYR A 50 5.88 9.42 11.88
N ILE A 51 6.24 10.46 11.13
CA ILE A 51 5.29 11.29 10.39
C ILE A 51 4.71 10.52 9.21
N ILE A 52 5.54 9.76 8.49
CA ILE A 52 5.13 8.94 7.35
C ILE A 52 4.16 7.85 7.79
N GLU A 53 4.44 7.17 8.90
CA GLU A 53 3.55 6.16 9.47
C GLU A 53 2.18 6.69 9.87
N ARG A 54 2.09 7.98 10.16
CA ARG A 54 0.85 8.67 10.53
C ARG A 54 0.27 9.52 9.42
N ARG A 55 0.77 9.41 8.22
CA ARG A 55 0.25 10.11 7.03
C ARG A 55 -1.24 9.94 6.87
N GLU A 56 -1.77 8.78 7.21
CA GLU A 56 -3.20 8.48 7.18
C GLU A 56 -4.04 9.46 8.00
N LEU A 57 -3.49 9.93 9.15
CA LEU A 57 -4.16 10.90 10.00
C LEU A 57 -4.27 12.28 9.34
N LEU A 58 -3.49 12.52 8.28
CA LEU A 58 -3.52 13.75 7.48
C LEU A 58 -4.50 13.66 6.30
N VAL A 59 -4.98 12.46 5.99
CA VAL A 59 -5.98 12.22 4.94
C VAL A 59 -7.38 12.24 5.58
N PRO A 60 -8.34 13.01 5.04
CA PRO A 60 -9.71 13.02 5.54
C PRO A 60 -10.31 11.62 5.63
N GLN A 61 -11.06 11.37 6.69
CA GLN A 61 -11.62 10.05 6.99
C GLN A 61 -12.51 9.52 5.85
N ASP A 62 -13.30 10.39 5.22
CA ASP A 62 -14.16 10.04 4.10
C ASP A 62 -13.38 9.55 2.86
N ILE A 63 -12.16 10.05 2.66
CA ILE A 63 -11.28 9.60 1.58
C ILE A 63 -10.69 8.24 1.91
N ARG A 64 -10.28 8.02 3.17
CA ARG A 64 -9.76 6.72 3.64
C ARG A 64 -10.82 5.63 3.54
N GLU A 65 -12.02 5.91 4.00
CA GLU A 65 -13.16 4.97 3.94
C GLU A 65 -13.55 4.62 2.50
N ARG A 66 -13.52 5.60 1.58
CA ARG A 66 -13.80 5.34 0.15
C ARG A 66 -12.79 4.42 -0.51
N LYS A 67 -11.51 4.60 -0.19
CA LYS A 67 -10.44 3.75 -0.74
C LYS A 67 -10.31 2.42 -0.01
N GLY A 68 -10.94 2.25 1.17
CA GLY A 68 -10.71 1.11 2.05
C GLY A 68 -9.25 1.01 2.52
N ALA A 69 -8.50 2.11 2.41
CA ALA A 69 -7.08 2.12 2.69
C ALA A 69 -6.82 2.41 4.18
N PHE A 70 -6.46 1.39 4.92
CA PHE A 70 -6.10 1.47 6.32
C PHE A 70 -4.66 1.00 6.49
N PHE A 71 -3.84 1.86 7.12
CA PHE A 71 -2.46 1.51 7.42
C PHE A 71 -2.40 0.63 8.67
N THR A 72 -1.59 -0.41 8.63
CA THR A 72 -1.45 -1.31 9.77
C THR A 72 -0.56 -0.68 10.84
N PRO A 73 -1.04 -0.49 12.08
CA PRO A 73 -0.22 0.01 13.18
C PRO A 73 0.95 -0.91 13.50
N ARG A 74 2.09 -0.34 13.92
CA ARG A 74 3.33 -1.09 14.19
C ARG A 74 3.17 -2.26 15.15
N GLN A 75 2.37 -2.12 16.18
CA GLN A 75 2.12 -3.20 17.14
C GLN A 75 1.49 -4.44 16.50
N TRP A 76 0.58 -4.23 15.54
CA TRP A 76 -0.03 -5.33 14.79
C TRP A 76 0.92 -5.90 13.74
N VAL A 77 1.76 -5.05 13.14
CA VAL A 77 2.82 -5.51 12.25
C VAL A 77 3.77 -6.43 13.00
N ALA A 78 4.29 -5.99 14.15
CA ALA A 78 5.20 -6.80 14.96
C ALA A 78 4.58 -8.12 15.39
N LEU A 79 3.33 -8.11 15.85
CA LEU A 79 2.60 -9.31 16.27
C LEU A 79 2.39 -10.28 15.10
N SER A 80 2.00 -9.79 13.93
CA SER A 80 1.78 -10.64 12.76
C SER A 80 3.09 -11.23 12.22
N GLN A 81 4.20 -10.50 12.30
CA GLN A 81 5.52 -11.02 11.96
C GLN A 81 5.98 -12.10 12.95
N GLN A 82 5.61 -11.98 14.23
CA GLN A 82 5.83 -13.04 15.21
C GLN A 82 5.05 -14.32 14.83
N TYR A 83 3.78 -14.20 14.45
CA TYR A 83 3.00 -15.35 13.96
C TYR A 83 3.61 -15.98 12.70
N LEU A 84 4.18 -15.18 11.80
CA LEU A 84 4.91 -15.72 10.66
C LEU A 84 6.15 -16.50 11.10
N THR A 85 6.90 -16.01 12.09
CA THR A 85 8.04 -16.70 12.67
C THR A 85 7.62 -18.02 13.33
N ASP A 86 6.54 -18.00 14.12
CA ASP A 86 6.02 -19.19 14.79
C ASP A 86 5.55 -20.28 13.79
N TYR A 87 5.00 -19.86 12.65
CA TYR A 87 4.47 -20.77 11.64
C TYR A 87 5.52 -21.26 10.63
N LEU A 88 6.43 -20.38 10.19
CA LEU A 88 7.41 -20.67 9.13
C LEU A 88 8.80 -21.03 9.65
N GLY A 89 9.07 -20.77 10.93
CA GLY A 89 10.38 -20.95 11.56
C GLY A 89 11.19 -19.65 11.66
N GLU A 90 12.18 -19.62 12.54
CA GLU A 90 12.95 -18.40 12.85
C GLU A 90 13.71 -17.82 11.65
N ASN A 91 14.15 -18.66 10.73
CA ASN A 91 14.91 -18.25 9.54
C ASN A 91 14.04 -17.95 8.32
N TRP A 92 12.73 -17.82 8.51
CA TRP A 92 11.78 -17.69 7.40
C TRP A 92 12.08 -16.53 6.45
N GLN A 93 12.64 -15.43 6.92
CA GLN A 93 12.95 -14.27 6.08
C GLN A 93 14.05 -14.55 5.04
N ASP A 94 14.93 -15.53 5.32
CA ASP A 94 15.97 -15.97 4.38
C ASP A 94 15.51 -17.13 3.49
N GLU A 95 14.45 -17.83 3.91
CA GLU A 95 13.93 -18.99 3.18
C GLU A 95 12.74 -18.67 2.28
N TYR A 96 12.00 -17.61 2.58
CA TYR A 96 10.78 -17.23 1.88
C TYR A 96 10.89 -15.85 1.24
N TYR A 97 10.23 -15.69 0.11
CA TYR A 97 9.95 -14.39 -0.50
C TYR A 97 8.68 -13.82 0.10
N VAL A 98 8.60 -12.51 0.21
CA VAL A 98 7.44 -11.79 0.74
C VAL A 98 6.96 -10.78 -0.29
N TRP A 99 5.70 -10.81 -0.63
CA TRP A 99 5.08 -9.79 -1.45
C TRP A 99 3.89 -9.17 -0.75
N ASP A 100 3.97 -7.87 -0.47
CA ASP A 100 2.82 -7.05 -0.10
C ASP A 100 2.27 -6.39 -1.37
N CYS A 101 1.16 -6.93 -1.88
CA CYS A 101 0.52 -6.44 -3.10
C CYS A 101 -0.49 -5.30 -2.85
N ALA A 102 -0.63 -4.86 -1.61
CA ALA A 102 -1.44 -3.72 -1.17
C ALA A 102 -0.65 -2.81 -0.19
N ALA A 103 0.63 -2.62 -0.45
CA ALA A 103 1.63 -2.14 0.51
C ALA A 103 1.36 -0.71 1.03
N GLY A 104 0.59 0.12 0.30
CA GLY A 104 0.47 1.54 0.63
C GLY A 104 1.86 2.16 0.75
N THR A 105 2.22 2.66 1.92
CA THR A 105 3.55 3.23 2.18
C THR A 105 4.58 2.22 2.71
N GLY A 106 4.28 0.91 2.67
CA GLY A 106 5.21 -0.16 3.07
C GLY A 106 5.28 -0.43 4.57
N ASN A 107 4.26 -0.05 5.35
CA ASN A 107 4.27 -0.23 6.81
C ASN A 107 4.33 -1.70 7.23
N LEU A 108 3.65 -2.57 6.48
CA LEU A 108 3.57 -3.99 6.80
C LEU A 108 4.92 -4.70 6.71
N LEU A 109 5.80 -4.21 5.84
CA LEU A 109 7.14 -4.76 5.64
C LEU A 109 8.18 -4.17 6.60
N ALA A 110 7.80 -3.19 7.42
CA ALA A 110 8.71 -2.58 8.40
C ALA A 110 9.14 -3.61 9.45
N GLY A 111 10.44 -3.69 9.70
CA GLY A 111 11.03 -4.67 10.64
C GLY A 111 11.53 -5.95 9.99
N LEU A 112 11.17 -6.24 8.73
CA LEU A 112 11.78 -7.33 7.97
C LEU A 112 13.19 -6.96 7.53
N THR A 113 14.09 -7.95 7.46
CA THR A 113 15.54 -7.72 7.37
C THR A 113 16.15 -8.08 6.01
N ASN A 114 15.53 -8.98 5.25
CA ASN A 114 16.09 -9.44 3.98
C ASN A 114 15.48 -8.72 2.76
N LYS A 115 16.00 -7.54 2.44
CA LYS A 115 15.52 -6.73 1.31
C LYS A 115 15.51 -7.42 -0.07
N TYR A 116 16.29 -8.47 -0.24
CA TYR A 116 16.36 -9.22 -1.50
C TYR A 116 15.14 -10.12 -1.71
N HIS A 117 14.45 -10.45 -0.63
CA HIS A 117 13.26 -11.28 -0.64
C HIS A 117 11.95 -10.48 -0.53
N LEU A 118 12.02 -9.14 -0.34
CA LEU A 118 10.85 -8.30 -0.13
C LEU A 118 10.42 -7.60 -1.42
N PHE A 119 9.12 -7.68 -1.72
CA PHE A 119 8.47 -6.98 -2.82
C PHE A 119 7.28 -6.19 -2.28
N ALA A 120 7.12 -4.96 -2.77
CA ALA A 120 6.04 -4.07 -2.38
C ALA A 120 5.38 -3.44 -3.60
N SER A 121 4.08 -3.59 -3.71
CA SER A 121 3.33 -2.90 -4.76
C SER A 121 2.08 -2.21 -4.21
N THR A 122 1.71 -1.12 -4.83
CA THR A 122 0.57 -0.30 -4.44
C THR A 122 -0.07 0.35 -5.66
N LEU A 123 -1.34 0.71 -5.53
CA LEU A 123 -2.11 1.34 -6.60
C LEU A 123 -1.61 2.76 -6.91
N ASP A 124 -1.29 3.54 -5.89
CA ASP A 124 -0.95 4.96 -6.03
C ASP A 124 0.57 5.17 -6.20
N GLN A 125 0.97 5.86 -7.26
CA GLN A 125 2.38 6.24 -7.48
C GLN A 125 2.94 7.11 -6.34
N ALA A 126 2.09 7.89 -5.69
CA ALA A 126 2.50 8.68 -4.53
C ALA A 126 2.98 7.81 -3.36
N ASP A 127 2.40 6.64 -3.15
CA ASP A 127 2.82 5.71 -2.12
C ASP A 127 4.13 5.01 -2.50
N VAL A 128 4.36 4.72 -3.79
CA VAL A 128 5.66 4.26 -4.30
C VAL A 128 6.75 5.28 -4.01
N ASN A 129 6.50 6.56 -4.28
CA ASN A 129 7.46 7.65 -4.01
C ASN A 129 7.78 7.74 -2.50
N VAL A 130 6.79 7.57 -1.63
CA VAL A 130 7.01 7.52 -0.18
C VAL A 130 7.89 6.33 0.21
N MET A 131 7.68 5.15 -0.40
CA MET A 131 8.56 3.99 -0.14
C MET A 131 10.00 4.25 -0.60
N TYR A 132 10.21 4.95 -1.73
CA TYR A 132 11.56 5.34 -2.16
C TYR A 132 12.21 6.30 -1.16
N GLU A 133 11.49 7.30 -0.67
CA GLU A 133 11.99 8.19 0.39
C GLU A 133 12.37 7.39 1.65
N ARG A 134 11.56 6.42 2.04
CA ARG A 134 11.88 5.54 3.18
C ARG A 134 13.14 4.72 2.94
N ILE A 135 13.37 4.22 1.73
CA ILE A 135 14.60 3.49 1.36
C ILE A 135 15.82 4.42 1.53
N GLN A 136 15.73 5.67 1.08
CA GLN A 136 16.81 6.65 1.24
C GLN A 136 17.11 6.96 2.72
N HIS A 137 16.11 6.79 3.60
CA HIS A 137 16.23 6.95 5.05
C HIS A 137 16.46 5.63 5.81
N GLY A 138 16.86 4.57 5.12
CA GLY A 138 17.29 3.32 5.72
C GLY A 138 16.25 2.21 5.82
N ALA A 139 15.09 2.33 5.18
CA ALA A 139 14.14 1.22 5.11
C ALA A 139 14.74 0.03 4.33
N ILE A 140 14.49 -1.16 4.85
CA ILE A 140 15.04 -2.41 4.29
C ILE A 140 14.17 -2.89 3.12
N LEU A 141 14.24 -2.16 2.02
CA LEU A 141 13.60 -2.49 0.74
C LEU A 141 14.58 -2.21 -0.40
N LYS A 142 14.36 -2.83 -1.57
CA LYS A 142 15.08 -2.50 -2.80
C LYS A 142 14.19 -1.66 -3.69
N GLU A 143 14.71 -0.57 -4.26
CA GLU A 143 13.95 0.30 -5.17
C GLU A 143 13.35 -0.49 -6.35
N GLU A 144 14.11 -1.42 -6.93
CA GLU A 144 13.65 -2.27 -8.04
C GLU A 144 12.52 -3.24 -7.67
N HIS A 145 12.31 -3.50 -6.36
CA HIS A 145 11.25 -4.35 -5.82
C HIS A 145 10.02 -3.55 -5.37
N VAL A 146 10.08 -2.21 -5.44
CA VAL A 146 8.95 -1.32 -5.15
C VAL A 146 8.39 -0.80 -6.47
N PHE A 147 7.08 -0.95 -6.67
CA PHE A 147 6.48 -0.60 -7.96
C PHE A 147 4.99 -0.28 -7.86
N GLN A 148 4.50 0.54 -8.79
CA GLN A 148 3.08 0.78 -8.95
C GLN A 148 2.44 -0.42 -9.66
N PHE A 149 1.36 -0.93 -9.07
CA PHE A 149 0.62 -2.06 -9.62
C PHE A 149 -0.82 -2.06 -9.14
N ASP A 150 -1.76 -2.08 -10.07
CA ASP A 150 -3.17 -2.30 -9.76
C ASP A 150 -3.42 -3.81 -9.66
N PHE A 151 -3.41 -4.33 -8.44
CA PHE A 151 -3.54 -5.76 -8.20
C PHE A 151 -4.87 -6.35 -8.71
N LEU A 152 -5.88 -5.55 -8.99
CA LEU A 152 -7.18 -6.05 -9.48
C LEU A 152 -7.38 -5.85 -10.98
N ASN A 153 -6.52 -5.06 -11.66
CA ASN A 153 -6.69 -4.75 -13.07
C ASN A 153 -5.45 -5.04 -13.93
N ASP A 154 -4.24 -4.93 -13.39
CA ASP A 154 -3.01 -5.17 -14.15
C ASP A 154 -2.71 -6.67 -14.29
N GLU A 155 -2.18 -7.09 -15.43
CA GLU A 155 -1.76 -8.47 -15.67
C GLU A 155 -0.35 -8.75 -15.10
N PHE A 156 -0.08 -10.01 -14.75
CA PHE A 156 1.24 -10.46 -14.28
C PHE A 156 2.23 -10.58 -15.43
N ILE A 157 2.61 -9.44 -16.00
CA ILE A 157 3.56 -9.36 -17.12
C ILE A 157 4.85 -8.71 -16.59
N PRO A 158 6.04 -9.31 -16.82
CA PRO A 158 7.30 -8.77 -16.33
C PRO A 158 7.74 -7.52 -17.09
N LYS A 159 8.54 -6.67 -16.45
CA LYS A 159 9.06 -5.41 -17.05
C LYS A 159 9.80 -5.66 -18.36
N LYS A 160 10.57 -6.73 -18.47
CA LYS A 160 11.28 -7.13 -19.71
C LYS A 160 10.36 -7.44 -20.89
N GLN A 161 9.07 -7.67 -20.65
CA GLN A 161 8.05 -7.89 -21.66
C GLN A 161 7.08 -6.72 -21.78
N GLY A 162 7.44 -5.56 -21.25
CA GLY A 162 6.61 -4.34 -21.29
C GLY A 162 5.52 -4.25 -20.23
N GLY A 163 5.52 -5.15 -19.25
CA GLY A 163 4.60 -5.12 -18.11
C GLY A 163 5.14 -4.32 -16.92
N LYS A 164 4.50 -4.50 -15.77
CA LYS A 164 4.79 -3.74 -14.55
C LYS A 164 5.51 -4.55 -13.47
N LEU A 165 5.44 -5.89 -13.49
CA LEU A 165 6.07 -6.73 -12.48
C LEU A 165 7.60 -6.68 -12.59
N PRO A 166 8.32 -6.56 -11.46
CA PRO A 166 9.75 -6.86 -11.43
C PRO A 166 10.01 -8.27 -11.97
N ASP A 167 11.05 -8.41 -12.81
CA ASP A 167 11.38 -9.71 -13.43
C ASP A 167 11.67 -10.78 -12.38
N ALA A 168 12.29 -10.41 -11.26
CA ALA A 168 12.54 -11.32 -10.13
C ALA A 168 11.24 -11.83 -9.50
N LEU A 169 10.23 -10.97 -9.31
CA LEU A 169 8.94 -11.39 -8.79
C LEU A 169 8.19 -12.28 -9.79
N PHE A 170 8.24 -11.93 -11.07
CA PHE A 170 7.63 -12.76 -12.11
C PHE A 170 8.25 -14.17 -12.16
N ASP A 171 9.56 -14.28 -12.03
CA ASP A 171 10.27 -15.56 -11.98
C ASP A 171 9.81 -16.39 -10.75
N ILE A 172 9.60 -15.75 -9.59
CA ILE A 172 9.07 -16.42 -8.40
C ILE A 172 7.64 -16.93 -8.63
N ILE A 173 6.76 -16.10 -9.18
CA ILE A 173 5.36 -16.46 -9.43
C ILE A 173 5.23 -17.57 -10.49
N SER A 174 6.09 -17.53 -11.51
CA SER A 174 6.03 -18.47 -12.64
C SER A 174 6.67 -19.83 -12.35
N ASN A 175 7.52 -19.92 -11.32
CA ASN A 175 8.24 -21.14 -10.94
C ASN A 175 7.54 -21.82 -9.76
N ASP A 176 7.09 -23.06 -9.90
CA ASP A 176 6.33 -23.77 -8.87
C ASP A 176 7.09 -23.92 -7.53
N GLU A 177 8.39 -24.22 -7.57
CA GLU A 177 9.15 -24.40 -6.34
C GLU A 177 9.41 -23.07 -5.62
N LYS A 178 9.71 -22.00 -6.37
CA LYS A 178 9.86 -20.66 -5.79
C LYS A 178 8.54 -20.13 -5.25
N ARG A 179 7.44 -20.38 -5.98
CA ARG A 179 6.09 -19.94 -5.57
C ARG A 179 5.63 -20.57 -4.26
N LYS A 180 6.00 -21.84 -3.97
CA LYS A 180 5.75 -22.47 -2.66
C LYS A 180 6.47 -21.75 -1.52
N LYS A 181 7.55 -21.03 -1.84
CA LYS A 181 8.31 -20.18 -0.91
C LYS A 181 7.86 -18.72 -0.92
N LEU A 182 6.80 -18.36 -1.63
CA LEU A 182 6.23 -17.02 -1.63
C LEU A 182 5.17 -16.90 -0.53
N VAL A 183 5.32 -15.89 0.30
CA VAL A 183 4.31 -15.41 1.27
C VAL A 183 3.69 -14.14 0.71
N VAL A 184 2.43 -14.18 0.34
CA VAL A 184 1.65 -12.98 0.06
C VAL A 184 1.16 -12.45 1.41
N TYR A 185 1.82 -11.40 1.89
CA TYR A 185 1.59 -10.82 3.22
C TYR A 185 0.93 -9.46 3.06
N ILE A 186 -0.36 -9.38 3.37
CA ILE A 186 -1.20 -8.25 2.98
C ILE A 186 -2.16 -7.77 4.09
N ASN A 187 -2.42 -6.47 4.06
CA ASN A 187 -3.61 -5.86 4.64
C ASN A 187 -4.42 -5.22 3.50
N PRO A 188 -5.28 -5.99 2.81
CA PRO A 188 -5.94 -5.53 1.60
C PRO A 188 -7.01 -4.48 1.91
N PRO A 189 -7.44 -3.67 0.92
CA PRO A 189 -8.49 -2.69 1.13
C PRO A 189 -9.84 -3.35 1.43
N TYR A 190 -10.57 -2.79 2.42
CA TYR A 190 -11.88 -3.29 2.88
C TYR A 190 -13.05 -2.48 2.31
N ALA A 191 -12.96 -2.01 1.07
CA ALA A 191 -14.07 -1.33 0.43
C ALA A 191 -15.06 -2.33 -0.18
N GLU A 192 -16.35 -2.07 0.05
CA GLU A 192 -17.48 -2.81 -0.52
C GLU A 192 -18.22 -1.96 -1.55
N ALA A 193 -18.70 -2.56 -2.65
CA ALA A 193 -19.64 -1.94 -3.55
C ALA A 193 -21.02 -1.84 -2.87
N GLY A 194 -21.24 -0.76 -2.16
CA GLY A 194 -22.51 -0.50 -1.48
C GLY A 194 -23.69 -0.41 -2.46
N ASN A 195 -24.85 -0.92 -2.04
CA ASN A 195 -26.16 -0.64 -2.67
C ASN A 195 -26.56 0.82 -2.37
N ALA A 196 -25.84 1.78 -2.93
CA ALA A 196 -26.01 3.19 -2.60
C ALA A 196 -27.19 3.80 -3.34
N LYS A 197 -28.42 3.32 -3.06
CA LYS A 197 -29.63 4.11 -3.36
C LYS A 197 -30.09 5.00 -2.20
N GLN A 198 -29.53 4.86 -1.01
CA GLN A 198 -29.96 5.61 0.18
C GLN A 198 -28.82 5.85 1.17
N THR A 199 -27.98 6.86 0.93
CA THR A 199 -27.33 7.57 2.04
C THR A 199 -26.91 8.96 1.59
N VAL A 200 -27.36 9.95 2.34
CA VAL A 200 -27.07 11.37 2.17
C VAL A 200 -25.56 11.58 2.18
N GLY A 201 -25.03 12.12 1.09
CA GLY A 201 -23.70 12.77 1.05
C GLY A 201 -22.48 11.90 0.70
N THR A 202 -22.40 10.62 1.02
CA THR A 202 -21.17 9.81 0.81
C THR A 202 -21.37 8.55 -0.04
N GLY A 203 -22.59 8.09 -0.24
CA GLY A 203 -22.88 6.82 -0.92
C GLY A 203 -22.67 6.80 -2.44
N LYS A 204 -22.80 7.93 -3.13
CA LYS A 204 -22.69 7.99 -4.61
C LYS A 204 -21.28 7.65 -5.13
N ASN A 205 -20.25 7.77 -4.31
CA ASN A 205 -18.87 7.51 -4.70
C ASN A 205 -18.37 6.09 -4.37
N LYS A 206 -19.20 5.25 -3.73
CA LYS A 206 -18.89 3.83 -3.48
C LYS A 206 -19.51 2.89 -4.52
N THR A 207 -20.46 3.37 -5.31
CA THR A 207 -21.10 2.62 -6.38
C THR A 207 -20.13 2.41 -7.53
N GLY A 208 -19.82 1.17 -7.84
CA GLY A 208 -19.08 0.78 -9.04
C GLY A 208 -17.62 0.42 -8.81
N THR A 209 -16.90 1.03 -7.87
CA THR A 209 -15.44 0.89 -7.76
C THR A 209 -14.95 -0.54 -7.54
N SER A 210 -15.72 -1.40 -6.88
CA SER A 210 -15.31 -2.79 -6.65
C SER A 210 -15.90 -3.77 -7.66
N THR A 211 -16.90 -3.39 -8.45
CA THR A 211 -17.50 -4.26 -9.48
C THR A 211 -16.92 -4.05 -10.87
N ASP A 212 -16.15 -2.99 -11.07
CA ASP A 212 -15.59 -2.62 -12.38
C ASP A 212 -14.15 -3.15 -12.59
N THR A 213 -13.68 -4.06 -11.72
CA THR A 213 -12.34 -4.63 -11.84
C THR A 213 -12.30 -5.81 -12.82
N VAL A 214 -11.13 -6.05 -13.41
CA VAL A 214 -10.87 -7.21 -14.25
C VAL A 214 -11.07 -8.52 -13.46
N ILE A 215 -10.60 -8.54 -12.21
CA ILE A 215 -10.72 -9.73 -11.34
C ILE A 215 -12.17 -10.02 -10.99
N HIS A 216 -12.97 -8.99 -10.67
CA HIS A 216 -14.41 -9.18 -10.48
C HIS A 216 -15.04 -9.82 -11.72
N SER A 217 -14.82 -9.25 -12.90
CA SER A 217 -15.39 -9.76 -14.15
C SER A 217 -14.94 -11.18 -14.47
N ARG A 218 -13.68 -11.52 -14.17
CA ARG A 218 -13.07 -12.83 -14.43
C ARG A 218 -13.64 -13.93 -13.53
N TYR A 219 -13.85 -13.64 -12.25
CA TYR A 219 -14.15 -14.64 -11.23
C TYR A 219 -15.53 -14.51 -10.59
N ILE A 220 -16.38 -13.60 -11.03
CA ILE A 220 -17.69 -13.34 -10.39
C ILE A 220 -18.57 -14.61 -10.31
N LYS A 221 -18.48 -15.51 -11.28
CA LYS A 221 -19.23 -16.77 -11.26
C LYS A 221 -18.81 -17.70 -10.13
N GLU A 222 -17.56 -17.59 -9.65
CA GLU A 222 -17.01 -18.44 -8.60
C GLU A 222 -17.19 -17.81 -7.21
N ILE A 223 -17.00 -16.51 -7.11
CA ILE A 223 -17.09 -15.81 -5.80
C ILE A 223 -18.48 -15.23 -5.52
N GLY A 224 -19.35 -15.14 -6.53
CA GLY A 224 -20.72 -14.66 -6.36
C GLY A 224 -20.80 -13.28 -5.68
N MET A 225 -21.66 -13.17 -4.68
CA MET A 225 -21.87 -11.89 -3.96
C MET A 225 -20.63 -11.39 -3.24
N ALA A 226 -19.73 -12.26 -2.80
CA ALA A 226 -18.49 -11.85 -2.16
C ALA A 226 -17.57 -11.04 -3.11
N GLY A 227 -17.72 -11.20 -4.42
CA GLY A 227 -16.99 -10.39 -5.40
C GLY A 227 -17.27 -8.89 -5.33
N ARG A 228 -18.27 -8.46 -4.57
CA ARG A 228 -18.53 -7.04 -4.30
C ARG A 228 -17.53 -6.42 -3.31
N GLU A 229 -16.79 -7.25 -2.59
CA GLU A 229 -15.77 -6.83 -1.64
C GLU A 229 -14.37 -6.91 -2.27
N LEU A 230 -13.60 -5.83 -2.19
CA LEU A 230 -12.22 -5.82 -2.69
C LEU A 230 -11.38 -6.90 -2.03
N PHE A 231 -11.56 -7.11 -0.73
CA PHE A 231 -10.89 -8.16 0.03
C PHE A 231 -11.05 -9.55 -0.62
N ALA A 232 -12.28 -9.92 -0.97
CA ALA A 232 -12.56 -11.21 -1.61
C ALA A 232 -11.94 -11.31 -3.00
N GLN A 233 -11.87 -10.20 -3.74
CA GLN A 233 -11.22 -10.16 -5.05
C GLN A 233 -9.70 -10.34 -4.93
N PHE A 234 -9.05 -9.76 -3.92
CA PHE A 234 -7.64 -10.02 -3.64
C PHE A 234 -7.39 -11.50 -3.37
N LEU A 235 -8.18 -12.10 -2.48
CA LEU A 235 -8.01 -13.52 -2.11
C LEU A 235 -8.25 -14.47 -3.29
N ILE A 236 -9.31 -14.26 -4.10
CA ILE A 236 -9.58 -15.13 -5.24
C ILE A 236 -8.47 -15.03 -6.29
N ARG A 237 -7.94 -13.82 -6.53
CA ARG A 237 -6.83 -13.64 -7.45
C ARG A 237 -5.58 -14.39 -6.97
N ILE A 238 -5.21 -14.24 -5.69
CA ILE A 238 -4.07 -14.96 -5.13
C ILE A 238 -4.29 -16.47 -5.27
N TYR A 239 -5.44 -16.97 -4.89
CA TYR A 239 -5.77 -18.39 -4.96
C TYR A 239 -5.68 -18.96 -6.37
N LYS A 240 -6.19 -18.23 -7.38
CA LYS A 240 -6.27 -18.69 -8.77
C LYS A 240 -4.99 -18.46 -9.57
N GLU A 241 -4.35 -17.32 -9.38
CA GLU A 241 -3.26 -16.87 -10.25
C GLU A 241 -1.87 -17.06 -9.61
N ILE A 242 -1.81 -17.31 -8.29
CA ILE A 242 -0.58 -17.59 -7.56
C ILE A 242 -0.75 -18.87 -6.71
N PRO A 243 -1.13 -19.99 -7.31
CA PRO A 243 -1.46 -21.20 -6.56
C PRO A 243 -0.25 -21.73 -5.78
N ASN A 244 -0.52 -22.36 -4.63
CA ASN A 244 0.49 -22.90 -3.71
C ASN A 244 1.39 -21.88 -2.98
N CYS A 245 1.18 -20.57 -3.15
CA CYS A 245 1.80 -19.59 -2.26
C CYS A 245 1.20 -19.67 -0.86
N LYS A 246 1.86 -19.08 0.12
CA LYS A 246 1.30 -18.86 1.45
C LYS A 246 0.62 -17.50 1.50
N ILE A 247 -0.47 -17.41 2.24
CA ILE A 247 -1.19 -16.14 2.44
C ILE A 247 -1.17 -15.82 3.92
N ALA A 248 -0.71 -14.61 4.24
CA ALA A 248 -0.83 -14.01 5.56
C ALA A 248 -1.58 -12.69 5.39
N ASN A 249 -2.78 -12.59 5.92
CA ASN A 249 -3.61 -11.40 5.74
C ASN A 249 -4.25 -10.94 7.04
N PHE A 250 -4.50 -9.65 7.11
CA PHE A 250 -5.38 -9.07 8.12
C PHE A 250 -6.82 -9.19 7.64
N SER A 251 -7.73 -9.51 8.55
CA SER A 251 -9.18 -9.47 8.31
C SER A 251 -9.91 -9.12 9.60
N THR A 252 -11.08 -8.53 9.46
CA THR A 252 -12.07 -8.48 10.53
C THR A 252 -12.95 -9.72 10.37
N LEU A 253 -12.86 -10.65 11.31
CA LEU A 253 -13.81 -11.77 11.42
C LEU A 253 -15.07 -11.29 12.12
#